data_05a9498e68d3ce8ec0929ca53372018a
#
_entry.id   05a9498e68d3ce8ec0929ca53372018a
#
_cell.length_a   1.000
_cell.length_b   1.000
_cell.length_c   1.000
_cell.angle_alpha   90.00
_cell.angle_beta   90.00
_cell.angle_gamma   90.00
#
_symmetry.space_group_name_H-M   'P 1'
#
loop_
_entity.id
_entity.type
_entity.pdbx_description
1 polymer ?
#
loop_
_entity_poly.entity_id
_entity_poly.type
_entity_poly.pdbx_seq_one_letter_code
_entity_poly.pdbx_strand_id
1 'polypeptide(L)'
;MIKLMDLLRIAGIYLNSYKIHCATGKEDPPLEAFFECRFKAWQEYQNQQNFRCDEIISLIHLQEDKWLFAGIYQVLGVKHRKEENKSWYEYGTKEMAGLDHLTGRIVVQFRKRFLAAYRGSVAATPPGEPRE
;
A
#
# COMPACT_ATOMS: atom_id res chain seq x y z
N MET A 1 1.40 -15.39 -13.40
CA MET A 1 0.96 -14.33 -12.46
C MET A 1 1.77 -13.07 -12.73
N ILE A 2 1.13 -11.95 -12.79
CA ILE A 2 1.79 -10.68 -13.12
C ILE A 2 2.58 -10.15 -11.91
N LYS A 3 3.76 -9.59 -12.18
CA LYS A 3 4.53 -8.89 -11.15
C LYS A 3 3.93 -7.50 -10.92
N LEU A 4 4.06 -6.99 -9.69
CA LEU A 4 3.50 -5.68 -9.34
C LEU A 4 3.95 -4.57 -10.29
N MET A 5 5.24 -4.47 -10.55
CA MET A 5 5.76 -3.38 -11.39
C MET A 5 5.29 -3.50 -12.84
N ASP A 6 5.09 -4.72 -13.32
CA ASP A 6 4.54 -4.95 -14.65
C ASP A 6 3.07 -4.52 -14.72
N LEU A 7 2.31 -4.77 -13.66
CA LEU A 7 0.93 -4.32 -13.58
C LEU A 7 0.85 -2.79 -13.67
N LEU A 8 1.68 -2.09 -12.93
CA LEU A 8 1.68 -0.62 -12.95
C LEU A 8 2.02 -0.09 -14.34
N ARG A 9 3.00 -0.69 -14.98
CA ARG A 9 3.42 -0.29 -16.33
C ARG A 9 2.31 -0.52 -17.36
N ILE A 10 1.71 -1.71 -17.35
CA ILE A 10 0.65 -2.08 -18.29
C ILE A 10 -0.58 -1.21 -18.09
N ALA A 11 -0.91 -0.90 -16.84
CA ALA A 11 -2.04 -0.05 -16.50
C ALA A 11 -1.77 1.44 -16.73
N GLY A 12 -0.53 1.82 -17.07
CA GLY A 12 -0.18 3.21 -17.34
C GLY A 12 -0.15 4.06 -16.08
N ILE A 13 0.16 3.48 -14.94
CA ILE A 13 0.16 4.18 -13.65
C ILE A 13 1.56 4.74 -13.39
N TYR A 14 1.64 6.06 -13.22
CA TYR A 14 2.88 6.76 -12.89
C TYR A 14 2.70 7.50 -11.57
N LEU A 15 3.63 7.26 -10.64
CA LEU A 15 3.58 7.83 -9.29
C LEU A 15 4.84 8.64 -9.05
N ASN A 16 4.71 9.72 -8.27
CA ASN A 16 5.86 10.60 -7.98
C ASN A 16 6.72 10.03 -6.85
N SER A 17 6.09 9.72 -5.74
CA SER A 17 6.76 9.21 -4.56
C SER A 17 5.80 8.25 -3.88
N TYR A 18 6.19 6.99 -3.73
CA TYR A 18 5.27 6.00 -3.18
C TYR A 18 5.96 5.07 -2.21
N LYS A 19 5.15 4.42 -1.40
CA LYS A 19 5.55 3.28 -0.59
C LYS A 19 4.67 2.10 -0.94
N ILE A 20 5.26 0.91 -0.99
CA ILE A 20 4.50 -0.32 -1.13
C ILE A 20 4.17 -0.80 0.28
N HIS A 21 2.89 -0.76 0.61
CA HIS A 21 2.41 -1.21 1.91
C HIS A 21 2.05 -2.69 1.83
N CYS A 22 2.88 -3.53 2.42
CA CYS A 22 2.68 -4.97 2.48
C CYS A 22 1.85 -5.29 3.73
N ALA A 23 0.54 -5.28 3.58
CA ALA A 23 -0.37 -5.43 4.71
C ALA A 23 -0.46 -6.87 5.17
N THR A 24 -0.18 -7.07 6.46
CA THR A 24 -0.29 -8.36 7.14
C THR A 24 -0.87 -8.11 8.53
N GLY A 25 -1.36 -9.16 9.17
CA GLY A 25 -1.89 -9.05 10.53
C GLY A 25 -2.68 -10.26 10.90
N LYS A 26 -2.64 -10.63 12.18
CA LYS A 26 -3.33 -11.81 12.70
C LYS A 26 -4.57 -11.45 13.50
N GLU A 27 -4.49 -10.39 14.31
CA GLU A 27 -5.60 -10.02 15.20
C GLU A 27 -6.75 -9.34 14.46
N ASP A 28 -6.43 -8.44 13.55
CA ASP A 28 -7.41 -7.81 12.66
C ASP A 28 -6.86 -7.91 11.24
N PRO A 29 -7.09 -9.05 10.56
CA PRO A 29 -6.47 -9.30 9.27
C PRO A 29 -6.90 -8.28 8.22
N PRO A 30 -5.95 -7.75 7.43
CA PRO A 30 -6.28 -6.77 6.41
C PRO A 30 -7.22 -7.30 5.33
N LEU A 31 -7.18 -8.60 5.05
CA LEU A 31 -8.06 -9.18 4.06
C LEU A 31 -9.53 -9.13 4.51
N GLU A 32 -9.80 -9.39 5.79
CA GLU A 32 -11.14 -9.23 6.34
C GLU A 32 -11.58 -7.77 6.30
N ALA A 33 -10.69 -6.87 6.70
CA ALA A 33 -10.98 -5.44 6.65
C ALA A 33 -11.31 -5.00 5.22
N PHE A 34 -10.61 -5.55 4.23
CA PHE A 34 -10.87 -5.23 2.85
C PHE A 34 -12.26 -5.70 2.40
N PHE A 35 -12.62 -6.93 2.70
CA PHE A 35 -13.93 -7.47 2.33
C PHE A 35 -15.09 -6.80 3.09
N GLU A 36 -14.81 -6.26 4.27
CA GLU A 36 -15.80 -5.51 5.07
C GLU A 36 -15.81 -4.02 4.75
N CYS A 37 -15.10 -3.59 3.72
CA CYS A 37 -15.02 -2.18 3.30
C CYS A 37 -14.44 -1.24 4.35
N ARG A 38 -13.54 -1.72 5.22
CA ARG A 38 -12.88 -0.90 6.24
C ARG A 38 -11.36 -0.88 6.10
N PHE A 39 -10.84 -1.34 4.95
CA PHE A 39 -9.39 -1.38 4.74
C PHE A 39 -8.76 0.01 4.75
N LYS A 40 -9.45 1.00 4.21
CA LYS A 40 -8.95 2.39 4.21
C LYS A 40 -8.66 2.85 5.63
N ALA A 41 -9.61 2.72 6.53
CA ALA A 41 -9.44 3.08 7.94
C ALA A 41 -8.41 2.19 8.64
N TRP A 42 -8.40 0.90 8.31
CA TRP A 42 -7.41 -0.04 8.83
C TRP A 42 -5.99 0.40 8.47
N GLN A 43 -5.79 0.81 7.22
CA GLN A 43 -4.49 1.27 6.72
C GLN A 43 -4.11 2.65 7.27
N GLU A 44 -5.07 3.52 7.50
CA GLU A 44 -4.83 4.88 7.98
C GLU A 44 -4.32 4.91 9.43
N TYR A 45 -4.56 3.85 10.19
CA TYR A 45 -4.05 3.74 11.55
C TYR A 45 -2.66 3.09 11.52
N GLN A 46 -1.65 3.80 12.00
CA GLN A 46 -0.27 3.33 12.00
C GLN A 46 0.39 3.60 13.35
N ASN A 47 1.15 2.64 13.86
CA ASN A 47 1.89 2.80 15.11
C ASN A 47 3.08 3.76 14.96
N GLN A 48 3.57 3.92 13.75
CA GLN A 48 4.70 4.79 13.42
C GLN A 48 4.34 5.64 12.20
N GLN A 49 5.16 6.63 11.91
CA GLN A 49 4.98 7.48 10.75
C GLN A 49 5.51 6.76 9.51
N ASN A 50 4.75 5.78 9.06
CA ASN A 50 5.17 4.85 8.01
C ASN A 50 5.04 5.38 6.59
N PHE A 51 4.16 6.33 6.34
CA PHE A 51 3.86 6.80 4.99
C PHE A 51 4.38 8.21 4.77
N ARG A 52 5.69 8.33 4.53
CA ARG A 52 6.33 9.62 4.19
C ARG A 52 6.50 9.70 2.68
N CYS A 53 5.38 9.68 1.97
CA CYS A 53 5.35 9.63 0.52
C CYS A 53 4.02 10.21 0.03
N ASP A 54 3.90 10.41 -1.26
CA ASP A 54 2.68 10.96 -1.86
C ASP A 54 1.60 9.90 -2.04
N GLU A 55 2.00 8.68 -2.40
CA GLU A 55 1.06 7.60 -2.68
C GLU A 55 1.45 6.31 -1.97
N ILE A 56 0.45 5.51 -1.67
CA ILE A 56 0.62 4.17 -1.09
C ILE A 56 0.09 3.16 -2.09
N ILE A 57 0.93 2.21 -2.49
CA ILE A 57 0.47 1.03 -3.23
C ILE A 57 0.17 -0.03 -2.18
N SER A 58 -1.09 -0.44 -2.08
CA SER A 58 -1.51 -1.36 -1.02
C SER A 58 -1.62 -2.78 -1.53
N LEU A 59 -0.93 -3.68 -0.85
CA LEU A 59 -0.94 -5.10 -1.11
C LEU A 59 -1.36 -5.83 0.16
N ILE A 60 -2.23 -6.81 0.03
CA ILE A 60 -2.67 -7.64 1.15
C ILE A 60 -2.12 -9.04 0.95
N HIS A 61 -1.41 -9.55 1.95
CA HIS A 61 -0.78 -10.86 1.86
C HIS A 61 -1.79 -11.99 1.71
N LEU A 62 -1.57 -12.87 0.76
CA LEU A 62 -2.35 -14.08 0.59
C LEU A 62 -1.54 -15.30 1.01
N GLN A 63 -0.50 -15.61 0.27
CA GLN A 63 0.45 -16.67 0.61
C GLN A 63 1.76 -16.44 -0.14
N GLU A 64 2.87 -16.81 0.45
CA GLU A 64 4.20 -16.68 -0.18
C GLU A 64 4.42 -15.29 -0.79
N ASP A 65 4.71 -15.24 -2.09
CA ASP A 65 4.92 -13.98 -2.83
C ASP A 65 3.65 -13.48 -3.51
N LYS A 66 2.49 -14.01 -3.13
CA LYS A 66 1.20 -13.67 -3.73
C LYS A 66 0.46 -12.66 -2.87
N TRP A 67 0.08 -11.56 -3.48
CA TRP A 67 -0.56 -10.44 -2.81
C TRP A 67 -1.79 -9.99 -3.58
N LEU A 68 -2.86 -9.69 -2.86
CA LEU A 68 -4.02 -9.04 -3.47
C LEU A 68 -3.68 -7.56 -3.68
N PHE A 69 -3.88 -7.07 -4.89
CA PHE A 69 -3.76 -5.63 -5.15
C PHE A 69 -4.97 -4.93 -4.53
N ALA A 70 -4.73 -4.12 -3.51
CA ALA A 70 -5.79 -3.49 -2.71
C ALA A 70 -5.95 -2.00 -3.01
N GLY A 71 -5.38 -1.54 -4.10
CA GLY A 71 -5.55 -0.15 -4.55
C GLY A 71 -4.33 0.72 -4.34
N ILE A 72 -4.45 1.95 -4.79
CA ILE A 72 -3.45 2.99 -4.60
C ILE A 72 -4.13 4.15 -3.90
N TYR A 73 -3.48 4.71 -2.89
CA TYR A 73 -4.06 5.76 -2.04
C TYR A 73 -3.13 6.97 -2.01
N GLN A 74 -3.69 8.13 -2.25
CA GLN A 74 -2.97 9.39 -2.10
C GLN A 74 -2.93 9.77 -0.63
N VAL A 75 -1.75 10.12 -0.12
CA VAL A 75 -1.57 10.57 1.26
C VAL A 75 -1.91 12.06 1.32
N LEU A 76 -2.92 12.41 2.10
CA LEU A 76 -3.37 13.79 2.22
C LEU A 76 -2.78 14.48 3.44
N GLY A 77 -2.45 13.73 4.49
CA GLY A 77 -1.90 14.29 5.70
C GLY A 77 -1.81 13.24 6.79
N VAL A 78 -1.29 13.65 7.94
CA VAL A 78 -1.13 12.76 9.08
C VAL A 78 -1.35 13.55 10.38
N LYS A 79 -1.98 12.91 11.36
CA LYS A 79 -2.15 13.45 12.72
C LYS A 79 -1.48 12.52 13.70
N HIS A 80 -0.64 13.07 14.56
CA HIS A 80 -0.03 12.30 15.64
C HIS A 80 -0.97 12.36 16.86
N ARG A 81 -1.40 11.19 17.30
CA ARG A 81 -2.31 11.06 18.45
C ARG A 81 -1.54 10.50 19.64
N LYS A 82 -1.87 11.02 20.82
CA LYS A 82 -1.25 10.57 22.07
C LYS A 82 -2.32 10.39 23.14
N GLU A 83 -2.23 9.27 23.83
CA GLU A 83 -2.98 9.00 25.05
C GLU A 83 -2.00 8.41 26.07
N GLU A 84 -2.17 8.68 27.33
CA GLU A 84 -1.29 8.29 28.45
C GLU A 84 -0.01 7.51 28.09
N ASN A 85 -0.15 6.21 27.80
CA ASN A 85 0.99 5.32 27.51
C ASN A 85 1.04 4.89 26.04
N LYS A 86 0.27 5.55 25.18
CA LYS A 86 0.10 5.10 23.80
C LYS A 86 0.19 6.29 22.84
N SER A 87 0.85 6.09 21.74
CA SER A 87 0.83 7.05 20.65
C SER A 87 0.69 6.33 19.32
N TRP A 88 0.06 6.99 18.37
CA TRP A 88 -0.13 6.44 17.03
C TRP A 88 -0.30 7.57 16.03
N TYR A 89 -0.36 7.19 14.76
CA TYR A 89 -0.54 8.14 13.66
C TYR A 89 -1.80 7.79 12.89
N GLU A 90 -2.60 8.79 12.60
CA GLU A 90 -3.79 8.64 11.77
C GLU A 90 -3.57 9.39 10.47
N TYR A 91 -3.51 8.63 9.38
CA TYR A 91 -3.34 9.20 8.05
C TYR A 91 -4.69 9.55 7.44
N GLY A 92 -4.73 10.64 6.68
CA GLY A 92 -5.83 10.91 5.79
C GLY A 92 -5.41 10.47 4.39
N THR A 93 -6.22 9.64 3.74
CA THR A 93 -5.92 9.15 2.41
C THR A 93 -7.12 9.25 1.50
N LYS A 94 -6.84 9.24 0.20
CA LYS A 94 -7.87 9.20 -0.83
C LYS A 94 -7.52 8.12 -1.83
N GLU A 95 -8.46 7.21 -2.06
CA GLU A 95 -8.25 6.14 -3.03
C GLU A 95 -8.15 6.74 -4.45
N MET A 96 -7.16 6.28 -5.20
CA MET A 96 -6.98 6.70 -6.57
C MET A 96 -8.11 6.18 -7.44
N ALA A 97 -8.77 7.09 -8.16
CA ALA A 97 -9.88 6.73 -9.03
C ALA A 97 -9.40 6.00 -10.28
N GLY A 98 -10.32 5.28 -10.92
CA GLY A 98 -10.03 4.62 -12.20
C GLY A 98 -9.38 3.26 -12.08
N LEU A 99 -9.25 2.70 -10.88
CA LEU A 99 -8.61 1.41 -10.65
C LEU A 99 -9.59 0.32 -10.20
N ASP A 100 -10.89 0.57 -10.29
CA ASP A 100 -11.92 -0.37 -9.82
C ASP A 100 -11.83 -1.74 -10.51
N HIS A 101 -11.34 -1.76 -11.74
CA HIS A 101 -11.16 -2.99 -12.49
C HIS A 101 -9.95 -3.81 -12.01
N LEU A 102 -9.13 -3.25 -11.14
CA LEU A 102 -7.93 -3.91 -10.59
C LEU A 102 -8.04 -4.12 -9.09
N THR A 103 -8.53 -3.13 -8.36
CA THR A 103 -8.55 -3.13 -6.90
C THR A 103 -9.42 -4.26 -6.36
N GLY A 104 -8.79 -5.16 -5.60
CA GLY A 104 -9.46 -6.33 -5.06
C GLY A 104 -9.75 -7.41 -6.09
N ARG A 105 -9.24 -7.28 -7.31
CA ARG A 105 -9.59 -8.16 -8.43
C ARG A 105 -8.38 -8.85 -9.06
N ILE A 106 -7.17 -8.47 -8.68
CA ILE A 106 -5.98 -9.05 -9.26
C ILE A 106 -4.99 -9.43 -8.17
N VAL A 107 -4.39 -10.59 -8.34
CA VAL A 107 -3.32 -11.09 -7.47
C VAL A 107 -2.02 -10.84 -8.19
N VAL A 108 -1.08 -10.21 -7.49
CA VAL A 108 0.23 -9.89 -8.04
C VAL A 108 1.31 -10.69 -7.35
N GLN A 109 2.40 -10.92 -8.06
CA GLN A 109 3.61 -11.47 -7.50
C GLN A 109 4.49 -10.32 -7.03
N PHE A 110 4.90 -10.37 -5.76
CA PHE A 110 5.78 -9.37 -5.20
C PHE A 110 6.63 -10.00 -4.12
N ARG A 111 7.95 -9.83 -4.24
CA ARG A 111 8.88 -10.32 -3.22
C ARG A 111 9.20 -9.17 -2.28
N LYS A 112 8.69 -9.27 -1.05
CA LYS A 112 9.01 -8.32 -0.02
C LYS A 112 10.49 -8.43 0.36
N ARG A 113 11.19 -7.31 0.31
CA ARG A 113 12.60 -7.22 0.68
C ARG A 113 12.73 -6.40 1.96
N PHE A 114 13.94 -6.12 2.38
CA PHE A 114 14.17 -5.22 3.50
C PHE A 114 13.56 -3.86 3.22
N LEU A 115 13.10 -3.23 4.30
CA LEU A 115 12.29 -2.03 4.26
C LEU A 115 12.80 -0.91 3.36
N ALA A 116 14.12 -0.71 3.33
CA ALA A 116 14.69 0.38 2.55
C ALA A 116 14.32 0.32 1.07
N ALA A 117 14.11 -0.88 0.54
CA ALA A 117 13.79 -1.08 -0.87
C ALA A 117 12.35 -0.68 -1.22
N TYR A 118 11.51 -0.48 -0.21
CA TYR A 118 10.09 -0.18 -0.40
C TYR A 118 9.73 1.25 -0.04
N ARG A 119 10.72 2.12 0.12
CA ARG A 119 10.48 3.51 0.45
C ARG A 119 10.20 4.33 -0.79
N GLY A 120 9.57 5.48 -0.59
CA GLY A 120 9.19 6.37 -1.66
C GLY A 120 10.29 6.73 -2.65
N SER A 121 11.55 6.73 -2.19
CA SER A 121 12.68 7.02 -3.08
C SER A 121 12.78 6.07 -4.27
N VAL A 122 12.28 4.84 -4.13
CA VAL A 122 12.26 3.86 -5.22
C VAL A 122 11.28 4.31 -6.30
N ALA A 123 10.31 5.09 -5.92
CA ALA A 123 9.24 5.51 -6.80
C ALA A 123 9.66 6.58 -7.80
N ALA A 124 10.83 7.19 -7.61
CA ALA A 124 11.36 8.13 -8.59
C ALA A 124 11.66 7.42 -9.92
N THR A 125 11.68 6.10 -9.91
CA THR A 125 11.90 5.29 -11.11
C THR A 125 10.57 5.11 -11.84
N PRO A 126 10.48 5.48 -13.12
CA PRO A 126 9.26 5.24 -13.88
C PRO A 126 8.91 3.76 -13.93
N PRO A 127 7.61 3.43 -13.94
CA PRO A 127 7.20 2.05 -14.15
C PRO A 127 7.81 1.50 -15.45
N GLY A 128 8.40 0.36 -15.40
CA GLY A 128 9.12 -0.19 -16.53
C GLY A 128 10.59 -0.37 -16.27
N GLU A 129 11.14 0.34 -15.28
CA GLU A 129 12.49 0.10 -14.83
C GLU A 129 12.46 -0.87 -13.66
N PRO A 130 13.22 -1.96 -13.72
CA PRO A 130 13.23 -2.93 -12.63
C PRO A 130 13.87 -2.36 -11.38
N ARG A 131 13.16 -2.43 -10.26
CA ARG A 131 13.61 -1.95 -8.97
C ARG A 131 13.25 -2.89 -7.83
N GLU A 132 12.84 -4.05 -8.16
CA GLU A 132 12.45 -5.06 -7.19
C GLU A 132 13.63 -5.79 -6.60
#